data_25998762d0488268527e4147a6a082ab
#
_entry.id   25998762d0488268527e4147a6a082ab
#
_cell.length_a   1.000
_cell.length_b   1.000
_cell.length_c   1.000
_cell.angle_alpha   90.00
_cell.angle_beta   90.00
_cell.angle_gamma   90.00
#
_symmetry.space_group_name_H-M   'P 1'
#
loop_
_entity.id
_entity.type
_entity.pdbx_description
1 polymer ?
#
loop_
_entity_poly.entity_id
_entity_poly.type
_entity_poly.pdbx_seq_one_letter_code
_entity_poly.pdbx_strand_id
1 'polypeptide(L)'
;MVGITLLALLVGLGVPTFSEWLQNARIRAAAESIQTGLQQAKAEAVRRNRPARFQLVSSLDGSCTTTTTGTHWLVNLTSNTSPDGQCGNTPDDATTPFILQRSPAGAGGSDLDINASAYVVSFNGLGRQVASQNPTTSIATLTINVESASTTCLSSGGTARCLRIVVSPAGEIRMCDPSISGSGVSTQTHPTAC
;
A
#
# COMPACT_ATOMS: atom_id res chain seq x y z
N MET A 1 -34.36 -34.63 -11.21
CA MET A 1 -33.89 -34.66 -9.83
C MET A 1 -32.36 -34.82 -9.75
N VAL A 2 -31.75 -35.84 -10.37
CA VAL A 2 -30.29 -36.11 -10.34
C VAL A 2 -29.45 -34.93 -10.86
N GLY A 3 -29.91 -34.23 -11.91
CA GLY A 3 -29.17 -33.09 -12.47
C GLY A 3 -29.07 -31.89 -11.51
N ILE A 4 -30.10 -31.61 -10.71
CA ILE A 4 -30.13 -30.52 -9.74
C ILE A 4 -29.21 -30.81 -8.56
N THR A 5 -29.16 -32.09 -8.11
CA THR A 5 -28.28 -32.50 -7.00
C THR A 5 -26.79 -32.44 -7.41
N LEU A 6 -26.45 -32.81 -8.64
CA LEU A 6 -25.11 -32.68 -9.19
C LEU A 6 -24.69 -31.21 -9.32
N LEU A 7 -25.58 -30.33 -9.79
CA LEU A 7 -25.30 -28.89 -9.90
C LEU A 7 -25.08 -28.28 -8.51
N ALA A 8 -25.91 -28.63 -7.52
CA ALA A 8 -25.76 -28.14 -6.15
C ALA A 8 -24.42 -28.56 -5.51
N LEU A 9 -23.99 -29.82 -5.77
CA LEU A 9 -22.67 -30.30 -5.32
C LEU A 9 -21.51 -29.55 -5.96
N LEU A 10 -21.56 -29.29 -7.28
CA LEU A 10 -20.52 -28.55 -7.99
C LEU A 10 -20.42 -27.09 -7.51
N VAL A 11 -21.56 -26.43 -7.30
CA VAL A 11 -21.59 -25.05 -6.76
C VAL A 11 -21.06 -25.01 -5.32
N GLY A 12 -21.47 -25.99 -4.47
CA GLY A 12 -21.04 -26.04 -3.07
C GLY A 12 -19.53 -26.21 -2.89
N LEU A 13 -18.86 -26.92 -3.81
CA LEU A 13 -17.39 -27.10 -3.77
C LEU A 13 -16.62 -25.94 -4.43
N GLY A 14 -17.23 -25.21 -5.37
CA GLY A 14 -16.57 -24.15 -6.11
C GLY A 14 -16.55 -22.79 -5.40
N VAL A 15 -17.55 -22.48 -4.59
CA VAL A 15 -17.70 -21.17 -3.95
C VAL A 15 -16.56 -20.81 -2.99
N PRO A 16 -16.09 -21.68 -2.07
CA PRO A 16 -15.05 -21.30 -1.10
C PRO A 16 -13.70 -20.97 -1.77
N THR A 17 -13.31 -21.76 -2.78
CA THR A 17 -12.03 -21.54 -3.49
C THR A 17 -12.04 -20.26 -4.31
N PHE A 18 -13.19 -19.86 -4.85
CA PHE A 18 -13.34 -18.61 -5.59
C PHE A 18 -13.23 -17.38 -4.68
N SER A 19 -13.79 -17.43 -3.48
CA SER A 19 -13.71 -16.33 -2.51
C SER A 19 -12.27 -16.08 -2.05
N GLU A 20 -11.51 -17.13 -1.76
CA GLU A 20 -10.08 -17.02 -1.40
C GLU A 20 -9.24 -16.43 -2.54
N TRP A 21 -9.47 -16.85 -3.78
CA TRP A 21 -8.80 -16.33 -4.94
C TRP A 21 -9.07 -14.82 -5.12
N LEU A 22 -10.32 -14.40 -5.00
CA LEU A 22 -10.73 -13.00 -5.11
C LEU A 22 -10.07 -12.13 -4.03
N GLN A 23 -10.01 -12.64 -2.80
CA GLN A 23 -9.40 -11.95 -1.68
C GLN A 23 -7.88 -11.76 -1.89
N ASN A 24 -7.18 -12.82 -2.32
CA ASN A 24 -5.76 -12.74 -2.65
C ASN A 24 -5.49 -11.77 -3.82
N ALA A 25 -6.39 -11.71 -4.81
CA ALA A 25 -6.29 -10.75 -5.92
C ALA A 25 -6.45 -9.30 -5.42
N ARG A 26 -7.36 -9.03 -4.46
CA ARG A 26 -7.54 -7.70 -3.85
C ARG A 26 -6.32 -7.26 -3.05
N ILE A 27 -5.76 -8.14 -2.21
CA ILE A 27 -4.52 -7.86 -1.46
C ILE A 27 -3.40 -7.47 -2.42
N ARG A 28 -3.23 -8.24 -3.48
CA ARG A 28 -2.20 -8.00 -4.49
C ARG A 28 -2.41 -6.67 -5.20
N ALA A 29 -3.62 -6.38 -5.66
CA ALA A 29 -3.95 -5.13 -6.34
C ALA A 29 -3.71 -3.90 -5.44
N ALA A 30 -4.05 -3.98 -4.15
CA ALA A 30 -3.78 -2.92 -3.19
C ALA A 30 -2.28 -2.72 -2.95
N ALA A 31 -1.53 -3.81 -2.77
CA ALA A 31 -0.07 -3.75 -2.59
C ALA A 31 0.63 -3.16 -3.82
N GLU A 32 0.24 -3.56 -5.03
CA GLU A 32 0.74 -3.01 -6.29
C GLU A 32 0.39 -1.52 -6.44
N SER A 33 -0.82 -1.11 -6.04
CA SER A 33 -1.24 0.30 -6.03
C SER A 33 -0.36 1.14 -5.10
N ILE A 34 -0.13 0.69 -3.86
CA ILE A 34 0.73 1.38 -2.89
C ILE A 34 2.18 1.44 -3.40
N GLN A 35 2.71 0.35 -3.92
CA GLN A 35 4.06 0.30 -4.50
C GLN A 35 4.20 1.30 -5.66
N THR A 36 3.19 1.37 -6.52
CA THR A 36 3.14 2.32 -7.63
C THR A 36 3.15 3.77 -7.11
N GLY A 37 2.34 4.09 -6.09
CA GLY A 37 2.33 5.42 -5.47
C GLY A 37 3.68 5.81 -4.88
N LEU A 38 4.36 4.88 -4.21
CA LEU A 38 5.72 5.10 -3.69
C LEU A 38 6.74 5.36 -4.81
N GLN A 39 6.68 4.58 -5.89
CA GLN A 39 7.55 4.77 -7.06
C GLN A 39 7.29 6.12 -7.74
N GLN A 40 6.02 6.54 -7.84
CA GLN A 40 5.64 7.84 -8.36
C GLN A 40 6.16 8.98 -7.50
N ALA A 41 6.04 8.90 -6.17
CA ALA A 41 6.60 9.90 -5.27
C ALA A 41 8.12 10.05 -5.45
N LYS A 42 8.83 8.93 -5.55
CA LYS A 42 10.27 8.91 -5.84
C LYS A 42 10.60 9.51 -7.21
N ALA A 43 9.85 9.14 -8.25
CA ALA A 43 10.04 9.66 -9.61
C ALA A 43 9.78 11.17 -9.68
N GLU A 44 8.72 11.68 -9.03
CA GLU A 44 8.40 13.10 -8.96
C GLU A 44 9.48 13.90 -8.23
N ALA A 45 10.04 13.34 -7.14
CA ALA A 45 11.13 13.97 -6.42
C ALA A 45 12.38 14.12 -7.30
N VAL A 46 12.75 13.08 -8.05
CA VAL A 46 13.89 13.10 -8.98
C VAL A 46 13.61 14.04 -10.16
N ARG A 47 12.43 13.94 -10.79
CA ARG A 47 12.07 14.77 -11.96
C ARG A 47 12.07 16.25 -11.65
N ARG A 48 11.60 16.63 -10.46
CA ARG A 48 11.50 18.05 -10.04
C ARG A 48 12.72 18.55 -9.30
N ASN A 49 13.66 17.66 -8.96
CA ASN A 49 14.79 17.96 -8.04
C ASN A 49 14.33 18.65 -6.74
N ARG A 50 13.15 18.24 -6.23
CA ARG A 50 12.52 18.77 -5.01
C ARG A 50 11.95 17.60 -4.20
N PRO A 51 11.94 17.70 -2.86
CA PRO A 51 11.36 16.65 -2.04
C PRO A 51 9.87 16.44 -2.37
N ALA A 52 9.51 15.20 -2.64
CA ALA A 52 8.13 14.75 -2.77
C ALA A 52 7.87 13.64 -1.75
N ARG A 53 6.63 13.55 -1.30
CA ARG A 53 6.22 12.60 -0.26
C ARG A 53 5.05 11.76 -0.73
N PHE A 54 5.06 10.53 -0.29
CA PHE A 54 3.94 9.60 -0.32
C PHE A 54 3.27 9.65 1.06
N GLN A 55 1.93 9.66 1.11
CA GLN A 55 1.16 9.65 2.34
C GLN A 55 -0.03 8.71 2.22
N LEU A 56 -0.24 7.88 3.25
CA LEU A 56 -1.45 7.08 3.39
C LEU A 56 -2.55 7.94 4.01
N VAL A 57 -3.78 7.81 3.47
CA VAL A 57 -4.96 8.57 3.89
C VAL A 57 -6.18 7.66 4.03
N SER A 58 -7.13 8.06 4.87
CA SER A 58 -8.34 7.30 5.16
C SER A 58 -9.32 7.26 3.98
N SER A 59 -9.40 8.34 3.20
CA SER A 59 -10.32 8.50 2.07
C SER A 59 -9.76 9.47 1.02
N LEU A 60 -10.45 9.61 -0.11
CA LEU A 60 -10.11 10.57 -1.18
C LEU A 60 -11.16 11.69 -1.30
N ASP A 61 -11.71 12.14 -0.19
CA ASP A 61 -12.70 13.20 -0.12
C ASP A 61 -12.30 14.32 0.85
N GLY A 62 -13.21 15.24 1.13
CA GLY A 62 -12.99 16.35 2.07
C GLY A 62 -12.99 15.97 3.55
N SER A 63 -13.21 14.69 3.90
CA SER A 63 -13.16 14.18 5.29
C SER A 63 -11.89 13.38 5.59
N CYS A 64 -10.98 13.27 4.62
CA CYS A 64 -9.76 12.48 4.72
C CYS A 64 -8.84 12.94 5.85
N THR A 65 -8.15 11.96 6.44
CA THR A 65 -7.05 12.18 7.39
C THR A 65 -5.87 11.31 7.02
N THR A 66 -4.66 11.78 7.29
CA THR A 66 -3.45 10.96 7.18
C THR A 66 -3.44 9.92 8.29
N THR A 67 -3.19 8.65 7.96
CA THR A 67 -3.25 7.54 8.92
C THR A 67 -2.39 6.36 8.48
N THR A 68 -1.88 5.59 9.44
CA THR A 68 -1.08 4.37 9.19
C THR A 68 -1.93 3.18 8.72
N THR A 69 -3.25 3.29 8.83
CA THR A 69 -4.23 2.27 8.40
C THR A 69 -5.00 2.68 7.16
N GLY A 70 -4.53 3.75 6.46
CA GLY A 70 -5.19 4.27 5.27
C GLY A 70 -5.10 3.32 4.09
N THR A 71 -6.22 3.05 3.45
CA THR A 71 -6.32 2.22 2.24
C THR A 71 -6.10 3.01 0.95
N HIS A 72 -6.05 4.32 1.05
CA HIS A 72 -5.78 5.26 -0.04
C HIS A 72 -4.44 5.95 0.15
N TRP A 73 -3.91 6.52 -0.91
CA TRP A 73 -2.64 7.24 -0.85
C TRP A 73 -2.64 8.50 -1.73
N LEU A 74 -1.77 9.42 -1.35
CA LEU A 74 -1.46 10.65 -2.09
C LEU A 74 0.04 10.77 -2.33
N VAL A 75 0.39 11.40 -3.45
CA VAL A 75 1.73 11.93 -3.71
C VAL A 75 1.63 13.44 -3.78
N ASN A 76 2.40 14.14 -2.95
CA ASN A 76 2.44 15.59 -2.94
C ASN A 76 3.86 16.12 -2.72
N LEU A 77 4.10 17.39 -3.09
CA LEU A 77 5.36 18.02 -2.77
C LEU A 77 5.45 18.28 -1.26
N THR A 78 6.65 18.16 -0.72
CA THR A 78 6.87 18.45 0.70
C THR A 78 6.54 19.92 1.00
N SER A 79 5.66 20.13 1.94
CA SER A 79 5.22 21.42 2.45
C SER A 79 4.94 21.32 3.94
N ASN A 80 4.76 22.45 4.61
CA ASN A 80 4.34 22.50 6.01
C ASN A 80 2.82 22.24 6.20
N THR A 81 2.08 21.99 5.10
CA THR A 81 0.64 21.78 5.13
C THR A 81 0.32 20.29 5.04
N SER A 82 -0.56 19.81 5.92
CA SER A 82 -1.16 18.49 5.82
C SER A 82 -2.15 18.44 4.66
N PRO A 83 -2.31 17.31 3.96
CA PRO A 83 -3.39 17.12 2.99
C PRO A 83 -4.74 16.81 3.62
N ASP A 84 -4.83 16.73 4.95
CA ASP A 84 -6.07 16.40 5.66
C ASP A 84 -7.21 17.34 5.24
N GLY A 85 -8.38 16.80 4.98
CA GLY A 85 -9.53 17.52 4.49
C GLY A 85 -9.46 17.98 3.03
N GLN A 86 -8.37 17.69 2.31
CA GLN A 86 -8.13 18.17 0.93
C GLN A 86 -7.79 17.05 -0.06
N CYS A 87 -7.89 15.78 0.34
CA CYS A 87 -7.50 14.64 -0.50
C CYS A 87 -8.37 14.47 -1.76
N GLY A 88 -9.54 15.08 -1.78
CA GLY A 88 -10.43 15.12 -2.94
C GLY A 88 -10.08 16.17 -3.99
N ASN A 89 -9.17 17.08 -3.69
CA ASN A 89 -8.80 18.15 -4.60
C ASN A 89 -8.20 17.57 -5.90
N THR A 90 -8.43 18.27 -7.01
CA THR A 90 -7.76 17.94 -8.27
C THR A 90 -6.25 18.08 -8.11
N PRO A 91 -5.45 17.18 -8.70
CA PRO A 91 -4.00 17.30 -8.68
C PRO A 91 -3.55 18.66 -9.20
N ASP A 92 -2.76 19.36 -8.37
CA ASP A 92 -2.22 20.70 -8.67
C ASP A 92 -0.90 20.90 -7.94
N ASP A 93 0.13 21.34 -8.64
CA ASP A 93 1.45 21.59 -8.09
C ASP A 93 1.72 23.06 -7.72
N ALA A 94 0.73 23.94 -7.91
CA ALA A 94 0.79 25.36 -7.61
C ALA A 94 0.11 25.73 -6.30
N THR A 95 -0.92 24.97 -5.89
CA THR A 95 -1.74 25.26 -4.71
C THR A 95 -1.51 24.23 -3.61
N THR A 96 -1.35 24.67 -2.37
CA THR A 96 -1.24 23.76 -1.22
C THR A 96 -2.49 22.89 -1.07
N PRO A 97 -2.33 21.61 -0.75
CA PRO A 97 -1.15 20.86 -0.32
C PRO A 97 -0.28 20.27 -1.45
N PHE A 98 -0.31 20.84 -2.66
CA PHE A 98 0.49 20.45 -3.83
C PHE A 98 0.35 18.97 -4.20
N ILE A 99 -0.88 18.50 -4.32
CA ILE A 99 -1.18 17.12 -4.68
C ILE A 99 -0.80 16.89 -6.13
N LEU A 100 0.12 15.96 -6.37
CA LEU A 100 0.56 15.57 -7.72
C LEU A 100 -0.24 14.40 -8.25
N GLN A 101 -0.50 13.43 -7.39
CA GLN A 101 -1.20 12.20 -7.72
C GLN A 101 -1.95 11.65 -6.50
N ARG A 102 -2.91 10.79 -6.76
CA ARG A 102 -3.68 10.06 -5.74
C ARG A 102 -4.00 8.65 -6.21
N SER A 103 -4.26 7.74 -5.27
CA SER A 103 -4.68 6.38 -5.60
C SER A 103 -5.95 6.38 -6.46
N PRO A 104 -6.12 5.39 -7.37
CA PRO A 104 -7.36 5.22 -8.08
C PRO A 104 -8.55 5.05 -7.12
N ALA A 105 -9.72 5.57 -7.52
CA ALA A 105 -10.96 5.29 -6.80
C ALA A 105 -11.20 3.77 -6.81
N GLY A 106 -11.43 3.18 -5.62
CA GLY A 106 -11.59 1.74 -5.47
C GLY A 106 -10.31 0.94 -5.21
N ALA A 107 -9.14 1.57 -5.16
CA ALA A 107 -7.90 0.90 -4.72
C ALA A 107 -7.95 0.50 -3.23
N GLY A 108 -8.78 1.18 -2.42
CA GLY A 108 -9.05 0.86 -1.03
C GLY A 108 -10.35 0.08 -0.89
N GLY A 109 -10.28 -1.24 -0.80
CA GLY A 109 -11.46 -2.07 -0.50
C GLY A 109 -11.74 -2.13 1.00
N SER A 110 -13.02 -2.24 1.38
CA SER A 110 -13.45 -2.41 2.79
C SER A 110 -12.95 -3.72 3.42
N ASP A 111 -12.52 -4.69 2.61
CA ASP A 111 -12.02 -6.00 3.04
C ASP A 111 -10.50 -6.04 3.23
N LEU A 112 -9.85 -4.88 3.15
CA LEU A 112 -8.39 -4.76 3.32
C LEU A 112 -8.05 -4.17 4.67
N ASP A 113 -7.02 -4.70 5.31
CA ASP A 113 -6.38 -4.15 6.50
C ASP A 113 -4.96 -3.71 6.12
N ILE A 114 -4.71 -2.42 6.27
CA ILE A 114 -3.40 -1.81 6.03
C ILE A 114 -2.80 -1.45 7.39
N ASN A 115 -1.56 -1.87 7.61
CA ASN A 115 -0.82 -1.50 8.81
C ASN A 115 0.59 -1.05 8.43
N ALA A 116 0.84 0.24 8.55
CA ALA A 116 2.12 0.86 8.21
C ALA A 116 2.86 1.34 9.46
N SER A 117 4.19 1.22 9.46
CA SER A 117 5.02 1.76 10.55
C SER A 117 5.04 3.30 10.59
N ALA A 118 4.72 3.94 9.46
CA ALA A 118 4.47 5.38 9.34
C ALA A 118 3.55 5.65 8.15
N TYR A 119 2.75 6.70 8.21
CA TYR A 119 1.84 7.07 7.12
C TYR A 119 2.49 7.95 6.05
N VAL A 120 3.73 8.39 6.25
CA VAL A 120 4.44 9.26 5.31
C VAL A 120 5.86 8.78 5.08
N VAL A 121 6.31 8.90 3.85
CA VAL A 121 7.72 8.82 3.46
C VAL A 121 8.02 9.88 2.42
N SER A 122 9.16 10.56 2.57
CA SER A 122 9.62 11.63 1.66
C SER A 122 10.88 11.19 0.93
N PHE A 123 10.97 11.54 -0.35
CA PHE A 123 12.13 11.29 -1.20
C PHE A 123 12.73 12.62 -1.68
N ASN A 124 14.04 12.69 -1.78
CA ASN A 124 14.76 13.84 -2.36
C ASN A 124 14.99 13.67 -3.86
N GLY A 125 15.60 14.68 -4.49
CA GLY A 125 15.95 14.67 -5.91
C GLY A 125 16.95 13.58 -6.35
N LEU A 126 17.56 12.86 -5.40
CA LEU A 126 18.41 11.68 -5.66
C LEU A 126 17.66 10.35 -5.46
N GLY A 127 16.36 10.39 -5.16
CA GLY A 127 15.53 9.22 -4.92
C GLY A 127 15.78 8.52 -3.58
N ARG A 128 16.50 9.15 -2.63
CA ARG A 128 16.75 8.65 -1.28
C ARG A 128 15.70 9.18 -0.31
N GLN A 129 15.43 8.45 0.77
CA GLN A 129 14.60 8.98 1.84
C GLN A 129 15.21 10.24 2.46
N VAL A 130 14.35 11.18 2.85
CA VAL A 130 14.68 12.33 3.66
C VAL A 130 13.65 12.52 4.76
N ALA A 131 14.04 13.19 5.83
CA ALA A 131 13.11 13.57 6.88
C ALA A 131 12.00 14.47 6.32
N SER A 132 10.76 14.26 6.72
CA SER A 132 9.64 15.15 6.43
C SER A 132 9.52 16.21 7.53
N GLN A 133 9.07 17.41 7.18
CA GLN A 133 8.86 18.49 8.14
C GLN A 133 7.42 18.49 8.70
N ASN A 134 6.46 17.98 7.94
CA ASN A 134 5.08 17.85 8.40
C ASN A 134 4.46 16.56 7.83
N PRO A 135 4.28 15.53 8.68
CA PRO A 135 4.77 15.46 10.04
C PRO A 135 6.30 15.41 10.09
N THR A 136 6.88 15.80 11.21
CA THR A 136 8.32 15.61 11.42
C THR A 136 8.60 14.11 11.55
N THR A 137 9.39 13.57 10.60
CA THR A 137 9.78 12.15 10.61
C THR A 137 11.29 12.02 10.55
N SER A 138 11.80 10.95 11.15
CA SER A 138 13.18 10.50 10.97
C SER A 138 13.28 9.58 9.74
N ILE A 139 14.50 9.47 9.20
CA ILE A 139 14.78 8.49 8.15
C ILE A 139 14.84 7.10 8.80
N ALA A 140 13.93 6.23 8.41
CA ALA A 140 13.83 4.86 8.91
C ALA A 140 13.25 3.94 7.84
N THR A 141 13.45 2.64 7.98
CA THR A 141 12.77 1.67 7.13
C THR A 141 11.27 1.78 7.34
N LEU A 142 10.53 2.10 6.28
CA LEU A 142 9.06 2.05 6.28
C LEU A 142 8.61 0.65 5.89
N THR A 143 7.71 0.08 6.68
CA THR A 143 7.02 -1.18 6.35
C THR A 143 5.52 -0.92 6.25
N ILE A 144 4.89 -1.45 5.21
CA ILE A 144 3.44 -1.39 5.01
C ILE A 144 2.95 -2.82 4.80
N ASN A 145 2.21 -3.36 5.75
CA ASN A 145 1.55 -4.64 5.62
C ASN A 145 0.20 -4.45 4.92
N VAL A 146 -0.10 -5.32 3.97
CA VAL A 146 -1.36 -5.37 3.24
C VAL A 146 -1.98 -6.73 3.50
N GLU A 147 -3.05 -6.76 4.25
CA GLU A 147 -3.69 -7.95 4.78
C GLU A 147 -5.18 -7.97 4.42
N SER A 148 -5.84 -9.08 4.66
CA SER A 148 -7.30 -9.16 4.58
C SER A 148 -7.91 -8.82 5.94
N ALA A 149 -8.98 -8.03 5.95
CA ALA A 149 -9.74 -7.74 7.15
C ALA A 149 -10.57 -8.96 7.65
N SER A 150 -10.83 -9.93 6.77
CA SER A 150 -11.72 -11.07 7.07
C SER A 150 -11.00 -12.42 7.18
N THR A 151 -9.72 -12.52 6.76
CA THR A 151 -9.00 -13.80 6.71
C THR A 151 -7.57 -13.64 7.21
N THR A 152 -7.13 -14.55 8.06
CA THR A 152 -5.78 -14.59 8.61
C THR A 152 -4.73 -14.88 7.54
N CYS A 153 -3.57 -14.24 7.65
CA CYS A 153 -2.43 -14.44 6.74
C CYS A 153 -1.83 -15.85 6.86
N LEU A 154 -1.28 -16.37 5.77
CA LEU A 154 -0.50 -17.63 5.73
C LEU A 154 0.65 -17.63 6.73
N SER A 155 1.33 -16.50 6.92
CA SER A 155 2.40 -16.35 7.92
C SER A 155 1.93 -16.57 9.37
N SER A 156 0.62 -16.49 9.61
CA SER A 156 -0.04 -16.69 10.90
C SER A 156 -0.96 -17.92 10.92
N GLY A 157 -0.78 -18.85 9.96
CA GLY A 157 -1.53 -20.11 9.91
C GLY A 157 -2.90 -20.01 9.23
N GLY A 158 -3.21 -18.91 8.55
CA GLY A 158 -4.45 -18.75 7.77
C GLY A 158 -4.28 -19.11 6.30
N THR A 159 -5.18 -18.61 5.44
CA THR A 159 -5.19 -18.92 3.99
C THR A 159 -4.90 -17.71 3.10
N ALA A 160 -4.94 -16.48 3.63
CA ALA A 160 -4.70 -15.26 2.87
C ALA A 160 -3.21 -15.07 2.57
N ARG A 161 -2.85 -14.75 1.34
CA ARG A 161 -1.50 -14.34 0.92
C ARG A 161 -1.30 -12.86 1.17
N CYS A 162 -0.95 -12.51 2.39
CA CYS A 162 -0.61 -11.14 2.77
C CYS A 162 0.71 -10.71 2.16
N LEU A 163 0.84 -9.43 1.87
CA LEU A 163 2.03 -8.84 1.26
C LEU A 163 2.57 -7.72 2.13
N ARG A 164 3.86 -7.48 2.03
CA ARG A 164 4.54 -6.38 2.71
C ARG A 164 5.32 -5.55 1.72
N ILE A 165 5.20 -4.22 1.83
CA ILE A 165 6.04 -3.28 1.10
C ILE A 165 7.06 -2.73 2.08
N VAL A 166 8.32 -2.72 1.66
CA VAL A 166 9.45 -2.21 2.45
C VAL A 166 10.11 -1.09 1.67
N VAL A 167 10.31 0.06 2.31
CA VAL A 167 11.07 1.18 1.76
C VAL A 167 12.30 1.41 2.64
N SER A 168 13.48 1.21 2.07
CA SER A 168 14.74 1.40 2.78
C SER A 168 15.13 2.89 2.86
N PRO A 169 15.99 3.29 3.80
CA PRO A 169 16.56 4.65 3.84
C PRO A 169 17.27 5.07 2.55
N ALA A 170 17.80 4.11 1.80
CA ALA A 170 18.39 4.38 0.48
C ALA A 170 17.36 4.69 -0.61
N GLY A 171 16.05 4.53 -0.31
CA GLY A 171 14.96 4.75 -1.25
C GLY A 171 14.66 3.54 -2.13
N GLU A 172 15.14 2.34 -1.76
CA GLU A 172 14.74 1.10 -2.42
C GLU A 172 13.30 0.74 -1.97
N ILE A 173 12.45 0.42 -2.93
CA ILE A 173 11.06 0.03 -2.71
C ILE A 173 10.90 -1.41 -3.20
N ARG A 174 10.56 -2.33 -2.31
CA ARG A 174 10.31 -3.71 -2.69
C ARG A 174 9.05 -4.26 -2.01
N MET A 175 8.41 -5.17 -2.71
CA MET A 175 7.30 -5.97 -2.20
C MET A 175 7.80 -7.37 -1.85
N CYS A 176 7.36 -7.92 -0.74
CA CYS A 176 7.74 -9.25 -0.28
C CYS A 176 6.57 -9.98 0.38
N ASP A 177 6.67 -11.29 0.49
CA ASP A 177 5.69 -12.17 1.10
C ASP A 177 6.19 -12.60 2.49
N PRO A 178 5.52 -12.17 3.59
CA PRO A 178 5.91 -12.54 4.94
C PRO A 178 5.79 -14.04 5.26
N SER A 179 5.05 -14.81 4.46
CA SER A 179 4.94 -16.27 4.64
C SER A 179 6.22 -17.01 4.21
N ILE A 180 7.04 -16.36 3.37
CA ILE A 180 8.33 -16.89 2.93
C ILE A 180 9.40 -16.44 3.93
N SER A 181 9.46 -17.11 5.07
CA SER A 181 10.42 -16.86 6.13
C SER A 181 10.93 -18.17 6.69
N GLY A 182 12.14 -18.18 7.27
CA GLY A 182 12.69 -19.36 7.90
C GLY A 182 14.22 -19.38 7.94
N SER A 183 14.79 -20.34 8.62
CA SER A 183 16.23 -20.55 8.68
C SER A 183 16.76 -20.93 7.28
N GLY A 184 17.66 -20.11 6.73
CA GLY A 184 18.21 -20.31 5.39
C GLY A 184 17.44 -19.60 4.25
N VAL A 185 16.31 -18.96 4.55
CA VAL A 185 15.60 -18.11 3.58
C VAL A 185 16.21 -16.71 3.61
N SER A 186 16.68 -16.25 2.47
CA SER A 186 17.19 -14.89 2.27
C SER A 186 16.67 -14.33 0.96
N THR A 187 16.76 -13.01 0.78
CA THR A 187 16.40 -12.37 -0.49
C THR A 187 17.26 -12.81 -1.67
N GLN A 188 18.40 -13.42 -1.42
CA GLN A 188 19.26 -14.00 -2.45
C GLN A 188 18.74 -15.35 -2.95
N THR A 189 18.18 -16.17 -2.04
CA THR A 189 17.64 -17.50 -2.37
C THR A 189 16.16 -17.42 -2.74
N HIS A 190 15.42 -16.47 -2.16
CA HIS A 190 14.00 -16.22 -2.41
C HIS A 190 13.77 -14.71 -2.58
N PRO A 191 13.76 -14.18 -3.80
CA PRO A 191 13.64 -12.73 -4.07
C PRO A 191 12.37 -12.09 -3.49
N THR A 192 11.32 -12.89 -3.27
CA THR A 192 10.04 -12.46 -2.69
C THR A 192 9.97 -12.62 -1.18
N ALA A 193 11.03 -13.10 -0.51
CA ALA A 193 11.05 -13.20 0.95
C ALA A 193 11.17 -11.82 1.62
N CYS A 194 10.51 -11.63 2.75
CA CYS A 194 10.73 -10.51 3.63
C CYS A 194 11.92 -10.79 4.56
#